data_d226e850102ba1e1b825b23d8b3c4c7e
#
_entry.id   d226e850102ba1e1b825b23d8b3c4c7e
#
_cell.length_a   1.000
_cell.length_b   1.000
_cell.length_c   1.000
_cell.angle_alpha   90.00
_cell.angle_beta   90.00
_cell.angle_gamma   90.00
#
_symmetry.space_group_name_H-M   'P 1'
#
loop_
_entity.id
_entity.type
_entity.pdbx_description
1 polymer ?
#
loop_
_entity_poly.entity_id
_entity_poly.type
_entity_poly.pdbx_seq_one_letter_code
_entity_poly.pdbx_strand_id
1 'polypeptide(L)'
;MVDKQVEDISNWWSVVASVVNVITILLLVFVARKQGSNYWKLINYEKGKTTAKQVVVMSVVILIVGMLGMYLAGYVCYGVIPYAAPMMIAPIPLWLAIANVFVLPITTAFAEDGLYLGCGVNQIKNKFLAIVVPALFFALQHSFIPVLFDAKYIVYRFLSFLPLTFILCWVYYKKRNPVPIMVGHAIIDVATVIQILATSSVPGLYETMCAMG
;
A
#
# COMPACT_ATOMS: atom_id res chain seq x y z
N MET A 1 -10.19 15.34 23.68
CA MET A 1 -9.24 14.34 24.23
C MET A 1 -9.07 13.15 23.28
N VAL A 2 -10.15 12.55 22.78
CA VAL A 2 -10.11 11.45 21.80
C VAL A 2 -9.45 11.88 20.47
N ASP A 3 -9.75 13.07 19.96
CA ASP A 3 -9.21 13.58 18.69
C ASP A 3 -7.68 13.71 18.68
N LYS A 4 -7.08 14.20 19.78
CA LYS A 4 -5.62 14.29 19.89
C LYS A 4 -4.94 12.93 19.92
N GLN A 5 -5.54 11.91 20.55
CA GLN A 5 -4.98 10.57 20.59
C GLN A 5 -5.01 9.88 19.21
N VAL A 6 -6.04 10.13 18.41
CA VAL A 6 -6.13 9.60 17.04
C VAL A 6 -5.10 10.28 16.13
N GLU A 7 -4.91 11.59 16.26
CA GLU A 7 -3.93 12.37 15.51
C GLU A 7 -2.49 11.90 15.83
N ASP A 8 -2.19 11.66 17.11
CA ASP A 8 -0.91 11.13 17.55
C ASP A 8 -0.63 9.73 16.96
N ILE A 9 -1.62 8.84 16.94
CA ILE A 9 -1.50 7.51 16.33
C ILE A 9 -1.34 7.62 14.80
N SER A 10 -2.02 8.57 14.15
CA SER A 10 -1.93 8.79 12.72
C SER A 10 -0.53 9.17 12.25
N ASN A 11 0.23 9.91 13.07
CA ASN A 11 1.62 10.23 12.78
C ASN A 11 2.55 9.00 12.78
N TRP A 12 2.16 7.93 13.46
CA TRP A 12 2.87 6.66 13.52
C TRP A 12 2.35 5.61 12.53
N TRP A 13 1.53 6.02 11.56
CA TRP A 13 0.83 5.12 10.65
C TRP A 13 1.76 4.07 10.00
N SER A 14 2.97 4.46 9.61
CA SER A 14 3.90 3.57 8.92
C SER A 14 4.46 2.45 9.82
N VAL A 15 4.66 2.75 11.10
CA VAL A 15 5.06 1.76 12.11
C VAL A 15 3.90 0.82 12.42
N VAL A 16 2.70 1.38 12.63
CA VAL A 16 1.47 0.61 12.88
C VAL A 16 1.17 -0.31 11.68
N ALA A 17 1.24 0.22 10.45
CA ALA A 17 1.06 -0.56 9.24
C ALA A 17 2.06 -1.71 9.15
N SER A 18 3.34 -1.47 9.46
CA SER A 18 4.36 -2.53 9.48
C SER A 18 4.02 -3.67 10.46
N VAL A 19 3.53 -3.33 11.66
CA VAL A 19 3.09 -4.34 12.65
C VAL A 19 1.88 -5.12 12.15
N VAL A 20 0.86 -4.42 11.62
CA VAL A 20 -0.33 -5.05 11.03
C VAL A 20 0.04 -5.97 9.87
N ASN A 21 0.97 -5.55 9.02
CA ASN A 21 1.46 -6.35 7.90
C ASN A 21 2.14 -7.64 8.38
N VAL A 22 2.98 -7.58 9.40
CA VAL A 22 3.61 -8.78 9.99
C VAL A 22 2.55 -9.74 10.53
N ILE A 23 1.56 -9.24 11.26
CA ILE A 23 0.44 -10.05 11.75
C ILE A 23 -0.33 -10.68 10.58
N THR A 24 -0.62 -9.92 9.53
CA THR A 24 -1.30 -10.40 8.32
C THR A 24 -0.51 -11.52 7.64
N ILE A 25 0.82 -11.36 7.48
CA ILE A 25 1.68 -12.41 6.90
C ILE A 25 1.60 -13.69 7.75
N LEU A 26 1.70 -13.58 9.07
CA LEU A 26 1.60 -14.73 9.98
C LEU A 26 0.25 -15.45 9.86
N LEU A 27 -0.85 -14.68 9.75
CA LEU A 27 -2.19 -15.22 9.52
C LEU A 27 -2.31 -15.92 8.16
N LEU A 28 -1.77 -15.33 7.09
CA LEU A 28 -1.75 -15.95 5.75
C LEU A 28 -0.96 -17.26 5.72
N VAL A 29 0.20 -17.28 6.38
CA VAL A 29 1.01 -18.50 6.53
C VAL A 29 0.25 -19.56 7.32
N PHE A 30 -0.41 -19.18 8.40
CA PHE A 30 -1.22 -20.09 9.21
C PHE A 30 -2.39 -20.68 8.43
N VAL A 31 -3.15 -19.84 7.71
CA VAL A 31 -4.28 -20.28 6.87
C VAL A 31 -3.80 -21.22 5.76
N ALA A 32 -2.70 -20.86 5.07
CA ALA A 32 -2.13 -21.70 4.02
C ALA A 32 -1.73 -23.08 4.56
N ARG A 33 -1.08 -23.12 5.74
CA ARG A 33 -0.70 -24.39 6.40
C ARG A 33 -1.91 -25.23 6.78
N LYS A 34 -2.97 -24.62 7.33
CA LYS A 34 -4.23 -25.33 7.64
C LYS A 34 -4.88 -25.96 6.41
N GLN A 35 -4.69 -25.38 5.23
CA GLN A 35 -5.17 -25.90 3.95
C GLN A 35 -4.20 -26.91 3.31
N GLY A 36 -3.20 -27.42 4.02
CA GLY A 36 -2.19 -28.34 3.51
C GLY A 36 -1.27 -27.74 2.46
N SER A 37 -1.11 -26.40 2.47
CA SER A 37 -0.37 -25.61 1.49
C SER A 37 0.72 -24.75 2.18
N ASN A 38 1.28 -23.80 1.45
CA ASN A 38 2.20 -22.80 1.98
C ASN A 38 1.94 -21.44 1.34
N TYR A 39 2.55 -20.40 1.89
CA TYR A 39 2.39 -19.02 1.43
C TYR A 39 2.72 -18.85 -0.07
N TRP A 40 3.78 -19.48 -0.57
CA TRP A 40 4.20 -19.38 -1.97
C TRP A 40 3.18 -19.96 -2.95
N LYS A 41 2.55 -21.07 -2.58
CA LYS A 41 1.43 -21.65 -3.35
C LYS A 41 0.17 -20.78 -3.28
N LEU A 42 -0.08 -20.16 -2.10
CA LEU A 42 -1.20 -19.24 -1.93
C LEU A 42 -1.16 -18.10 -2.93
N ILE A 43 0.03 -17.52 -3.16
CA ILE A 43 0.24 -16.41 -4.10
C ILE A 43 0.59 -16.85 -5.53
N ASN A 44 0.52 -18.15 -5.85
CA ASN A 44 0.94 -18.71 -7.17
C ASN A 44 2.38 -18.36 -7.56
N TYR A 45 3.30 -18.36 -6.61
CA TYR A 45 4.71 -18.15 -6.92
C TYR A 45 5.28 -19.36 -7.65
N GLU A 46 5.92 -19.10 -8.78
CA GLU A 46 6.66 -20.10 -9.59
C GLU A 46 8.07 -19.59 -9.86
N LYS A 47 9.07 -20.39 -9.48
CA LYS A 47 10.50 -20.04 -9.73
C LYS A 47 10.77 -19.94 -11.23
N GLY A 48 11.39 -18.84 -11.65
CA GLY A 48 11.78 -18.62 -13.06
C GLY A 48 10.67 -18.06 -13.95
N LYS A 49 9.45 -17.89 -13.46
CA LYS A 49 8.32 -17.33 -14.24
C LYS A 49 8.44 -15.82 -14.49
N THR A 50 9.20 -15.12 -13.64
CA THR A 50 9.34 -13.66 -13.69
C THR A 50 10.59 -13.27 -14.49
N THR A 51 10.43 -12.33 -15.41
CA THR A 51 11.54 -11.68 -16.13
C THR A 51 11.78 -10.27 -15.63
N ALA A 52 13.01 -9.76 -15.77
CA ALA A 52 13.35 -8.37 -15.42
C ALA A 52 12.45 -7.36 -16.17
N LYS A 53 12.13 -7.62 -17.44
CA LYS A 53 11.22 -6.79 -18.23
C LYS A 53 9.82 -6.69 -17.59
N GLN A 54 9.27 -7.81 -17.09
CA GLN A 54 7.96 -7.79 -16.42
C GLN A 54 7.99 -6.97 -15.14
N VAL A 55 9.07 -7.06 -14.36
CA VAL A 55 9.27 -6.26 -13.14
C VAL A 55 9.33 -4.78 -13.48
N VAL A 56 10.18 -4.38 -14.42
CA VAL A 56 10.32 -2.97 -14.82
C VAL A 56 9.00 -2.40 -15.34
N VAL A 57 8.36 -3.10 -16.27
CA VAL A 57 7.07 -2.64 -16.84
C VAL A 57 6.01 -2.51 -15.75
N MET A 58 5.90 -3.48 -14.85
CA MET A 58 4.89 -3.44 -13.78
C MET A 58 5.18 -2.32 -12.77
N SER A 59 6.44 -2.11 -12.40
CA SER A 59 6.85 -1.01 -11.53
C SER A 59 6.51 0.36 -12.13
N VAL A 60 6.79 0.56 -13.42
CA VAL A 60 6.42 1.80 -14.13
C VAL A 60 4.90 1.98 -14.16
N VAL A 61 4.13 0.93 -14.44
CA VAL A 61 2.65 0.99 -14.43
C VAL A 61 2.14 1.37 -13.03
N ILE A 62 2.66 0.74 -11.98
CA ILE A 62 2.26 1.02 -10.59
C ILE A 62 2.57 2.48 -10.22
N LEU A 63 3.76 2.96 -10.53
CA LEU A 63 4.15 4.35 -10.25
C LEU A 63 3.25 5.34 -11.00
N ILE A 64 3.05 5.16 -12.31
CA ILE A 64 2.22 6.07 -13.11
C ILE A 64 0.77 6.06 -12.62
N VAL A 65 0.18 4.88 -12.47
CA VAL A 65 -1.24 4.77 -12.08
C VAL A 65 -1.46 5.24 -10.65
N GLY A 66 -0.54 4.90 -9.73
CA GLY A 66 -0.59 5.36 -8.34
C GLY A 66 -0.50 6.89 -8.24
N MET A 67 0.47 7.50 -8.93
CA MET A 67 0.60 8.97 -8.95
C MET A 67 -0.61 9.66 -9.59
N LEU A 68 -1.08 9.17 -10.74
CA LEU A 68 -2.28 9.72 -11.40
C LEU A 68 -3.51 9.59 -10.52
N GLY A 69 -3.70 8.44 -9.85
CA GLY A 69 -4.79 8.25 -8.91
C GLY A 69 -4.76 9.26 -7.77
N MET A 70 -3.60 9.45 -7.14
CA MET A 70 -3.42 10.43 -6.06
C MET A 70 -3.66 11.88 -6.54
N TYR A 71 -3.13 12.25 -7.69
CA TYR A 71 -3.28 13.62 -8.22
C TYR A 71 -4.72 13.93 -8.62
N LEU A 72 -5.37 13.02 -9.35
CA LEU A 72 -6.76 13.20 -9.76
C LEU A 72 -7.70 13.24 -8.55
N ALA A 73 -7.53 12.32 -7.60
CA ALA A 73 -8.33 12.31 -6.38
C ALA A 73 -8.07 13.56 -5.51
N GLY A 74 -6.81 14.00 -5.41
CA GLY A 74 -6.44 15.25 -4.71
C GLY A 74 -7.13 16.45 -5.32
N TYR A 75 -7.09 16.58 -6.65
CA TYR A 75 -7.78 17.65 -7.35
C TYR A 75 -9.30 17.59 -7.15
N VAL A 76 -9.91 16.42 -7.30
CA VAL A 76 -11.37 16.26 -7.15
C VAL A 76 -11.83 16.56 -5.72
N CYS A 77 -11.08 16.10 -4.71
CA CYS A 77 -11.48 16.24 -3.32
C CYS A 77 -11.05 17.59 -2.71
N TYR A 78 -9.85 18.09 -3.06
CA TYR A 78 -9.25 19.24 -2.38
C TYR A 78 -8.95 20.43 -3.30
N GLY A 79 -9.02 20.26 -4.61
CA GLY A 79 -8.74 21.31 -5.60
C GLY A 79 -7.24 21.61 -5.76
N VAL A 80 -6.35 20.80 -5.20
CA VAL A 80 -4.89 20.98 -5.22
C VAL A 80 -4.15 19.77 -5.79
N ILE A 81 -3.00 20.01 -6.41
CA ILE A 81 -2.11 19.00 -6.97
C ILE A 81 -0.65 19.37 -6.68
N PRO A 82 0.17 18.50 -6.08
CA PRO A 82 -0.24 17.28 -5.35
C PRO A 82 -0.88 17.60 -4.00
N TYR A 83 -1.77 16.76 -3.53
CA TYR A 83 -2.23 16.81 -2.15
C TYR A 83 -1.48 15.76 -1.31
N ALA A 84 -0.86 16.21 -0.23
CA ALA A 84 -0.21 15.33 0.75
C ALA A 84 -0.70 15.69 2.16
N ALA A 85 -1.35 14.73 2.81
CA ALA A 85 -1.77 14.93 4.19
C ALA A 85 -0.53 15.01 5.11
N PRO A 86 -0.42 16.03 6.00
CA PRO A 86 0.75 16.21 6.86
C PRO A 86 1.16 14.96 7.65
N MET A 87 0.18 14.19 8.16
CA MET A 87 0.44 12.96 8.89
C MET A 87 1.15 11.88 8.05
N MET A 88 1.04 11.91 6.72
CA MET A 88 1.71 10.95 5.85
C MET A 88 3.23 11.12 5.84
N ILE A 89 3.71 12.31 6.16
CA ILE A 89 5.13 12.68 6.16
C ILE A 89 5.62 13.10 7.55
N ALA A 90 4.81 12.86 8.60
CA ALA A 90 5.17 13.23 9.97
C ALA A 90 6.46 12.54 10.41
N PRO A 91 7.40 13.29 11.05
CA PRO A 91 8.67 12.73 11.49
C PRO A 91 8.46 11.73 12.62
N ILE A 92 9.25 10.67 12.61
CA ILE A 92 9.35 9.66 13.66
C ILE A 92 10.80 9.55 14.12
N PRO A 93 11.14 8.86 15.22
CA PRO A 93 12.53 8.67 15.62
C PRO A 93 13.38 8.15 14.46
N LEU A 94 14.53 8.79 14.19
CA LEU A 94 15.34 8.55 13.00
C LEU A 94 15.69 7.07 12.76
N TRP A 95 16.02 6.33 13.83
CA TRP A 95 16.33 4.90 13.71
C TRP A 95 15.13 4.07 13.23
N LEU A 96 13.92 4.47 13.64
CA LEU A 96 12.68 3.85 13.13
C LEU A 96 12.42 4.25 11.67
N ALA A 97 12.65 5.51 11.30
CA ALA A 97 12.52 5.97 9.93
C ALA A 97 13.46 5.20 8.99
N ILE A 98 14.73 4.97 9.41
CA ILE A 98 15.70 4.16 8.67
C ILE A 98 15.20 2.70 8.53
N ALA A 99 14.79 2.08 9.63
CA ALA A 99 14.28 0.70 9.61
C ALA A 99 13.04 0.59 8.71
N ASN A 100 12.17 1.59 8.74
CA ASN A 100 10.90 1.62 8.03
C ASN A 100 11.06 1.65 6.50
N VAL A 101 12.15 2.23 5.98
CA VAL A 101 12.47 2.19 4.53
C VAL A 101 12.57 0.76 3.99
N PHE A 102 12.94 -0.18 4.82
CA PHE A 102 13.05 -1.60 4.46
C PHE A 102 11.83 -2.41 4.92
N VAL A 103 11.41 -2.21 6.17
CA VAL A 103 10.38 -3.05 6.80
C VAL A 103 9.03 -2.83 6.15
N LEU A 104 8.57 -1.58 6.01
CA LEU A 104 7.24 -1.31 5.46
C LEU A 104 7.09 -1.85 4.04
N PRO A 105 7.92 -1.49 3.04
CA PRO A 105 7.75 -1.92 1.66
C PRO A 105 7.75 -3.44 1.50
N ILE A 106 8.64 -4.12 2.23
CA ILE A 106 8.72 -5.58 2.17
C ILE A 106 7.47 -6.20 2.79
N THR A 107 7.11 -5.77 4.01
CA THR A 107 5.95 -6.36 4.71
C THR A 107 4.63 -6.04 4.01
N THR A 108 4.47 -4.85 3.43
CA THR A 108 3.28 -4.48 2.65
C THR A 108 3.12 -5.38 1.43
N ALA A 109 4.16 -5.54 0.62
CA ALA A 109 4.12 -6.40 -0.55
C ALA A 109 3.73 -7.85 -0.20
N PHE A 110 4.26 -8.39 0.91
CA PHE A 110 3.89 -9.74 1.36
C PHE A 110 2.51 -9.81 2.01
N ALA A 111 2.13 -8.83 2.81
CA ALA A 111 0.84 -8.84 3.51
C ALA A 111 -0.33 -8.56 2.56
N GLU A 112 -0.28 -7.42 1.88
CA GLU A 112 -1.40 -6.92 1.09
C GLU A 112 -1.56 -7.71 -0.21
N ASP A 113 -0.48 -7.91 -0.98
CA ASP A 113 -0.55 -8.72 -2.19
C ASP A 113 -0.86 -10.19 -1.86
N GLY A 114 -0.38 -10.71 -0.73
CA GLY A 114 -0.76 -12.03 -0.22
C GLY A 114 -2.24 -12.14 0.09
N LEU A 115 -2.81 -11.12 0.74
CA LEU A 115 -4.22 -11.08 1.13
C LEU A 115 -5.13 -10.87 -0.09
N TYR A 116 -4.93 -9.79 -0.83
CA TYR A 116 -5.86 -9.40 -1.89
C TYR A 116 -5.69 -10.19 -3.17
N LEU A 117 -4.46 -10.51 -3.56
CA LEU A 117 -4.19 -11.31 -4.75
C LEU A 117 -4.20 -12.81 -4.42
N GLY A 118 -3.46 -13.22 -3.40
CA GLY A 118 -3.32 -14.62 -3.01
C GLY A 118 -4.63 -15.21 -2.49
N CYS A 119 -5.27 -14.60 -1.50
CA CYS A 119 -6.56 -15.06 -0.99
C CYS A 119 -7.71 -14.51 -1.82
N GLY A 120 -7.80 -13.19 -2.03
CA GLY A 120 -8.94 -12.55 -2.69
C GLY A 120 -9.15 -13.05 -4.11
N VAL A 121 -8.22 -12.77 -5.01
CA VAL A 121 -8.38 -13.12 -6.44
C VAL A 121 -8.40 -14.63 -6.68
N ASN A 122 -7.64 -15.42 -5.91
CA ASN A 122 -7.55 -16.87 -6.15
C ASN A 122 -8.76 -17.66 -5.64
N GLN A 123 -9.45 -17.20 -4.58
CA GLN A 123 -10.53 -17.94 -3.94
C GLN A 123 -11.90 -17.70 -4.59
N ILE A 124 -12.06 -16.60 -5.33
CA ILE A 124 -13.35 -16.26 -5.93
C ILE A 124 -13.46 -16.89 -7.33
N LYS A 125 -14.44 -17.77 -7.51
CA LYS A 125 -14.65 -18.51 -8.77
C LYS A 125 -15.14 -17.62 -9.93
N ASN A 126 -16.04 -16.68 -9.63
CA ASN A 126 -16.56 -15.76 -10.65
C ASN A 126 -15.48 -14.76 -11.07
N LYS A 127 -15.14 -14.71 -12.35
CA LYS A 127 -14.07 -13.87 -12.91
C LYS A 127 -14.24 -12.38 -12.58
N PHE A 128 -15.45 -11.85 -12.74
CA PHE A 128 -15.73 -10.44 -12.48
C PHE A 128 -15.56 -10.13 -10.99
N LEU A 129 -16.17 -10.92 -10.13
CA LEU A 129 -16.07 -10.76 -8.68
C LEU A 129 -14.64 -10.98 -8.17
N ALA A 130 -13.87 -11.90 -8.78
CA ALA A 130 -12.48 -12.15 -8.42
C ALA A 130 -11.54 -10.94 -8.65
N ILE A 131 -11.93 -10.02 -9.53
CA ILE A 131 -11.20 -8.77 -9.77
C ILE A 131 -11.79 -7.65 -8.94
N VAL A 132 -13.11 -7.47 -9.00
CA VAL A 132 -13.78 -6.29 -8.42
C VAL A 132 -13.76 -6.30 -6.89
N VAL A 133 -14.11 -7.43 -6.28
CA VAL A 133 -14.24 -7.49 -4.81
C VAL A 133 -12.89 -7.25 -4.11
N PRO A 134 -11.80 -7.97 -4.46
CA PRO A 134 -10.50 -7.69 -3.85
C PRO A 134 -10.00 -6.28 -4.14
N ALA A 135 -10.22 -5.73 -5.35
CA ALA A 135 -9.79 -4.38 -5.70
C ALA A 135 -10.49 -3.31 -4.85
N LEU A 136 -11.80 -3.45 -4.62
CA LEU A 136 -12.56 -2.54 -3.76
C LEU A 136 -12.08 -2.59 -2.31
N PHE A 137 -11.90 -3.79 -1.74
CA PHE A 137 -11.42 -3.92 -0.36
C PHE A 137 -9.97 -3.46 -0.21
N PHE A 138 -9.14 -3.69 -1.21
CA PHE A 138 -7.77 -3.21 -1.23
C PHE A 138 -7.70 -1.67 -1.25
N ALA A 139 -8.51 -1.01 -2.08
CA ALA A 139 -8.64 0.44 -2.07
C ALA A 139 -9.23 0.96 -0.75
N LEU A 140 -10.26 0.28 -0.22
CA LEU A 140 -10.92 0.66 1.03
C LEU A 140 -9.97 0.59 2.24
N GLN A 141 -9.07 -0.39 2.30
CA GLN A 141 -8.05 -0.48 3.33
C GLN A 141 -7.22 0.82 3.39
N HIS A 142 -6.81 1.35 2.24
CA HIS A 142 -6.01 2.58 2.17
C HIS A 142 -6.74 3.83 2.65
N SER A 143 -8.08 3.80 2.72
CA SER A 143 -8.89 4.89 3.27
C SER A 143 -8.68 5.10 4.77
N PHE A 144 -8.14 4.09 5.45
CA PHE A 144 -7.87 4.09 6.89
C PHE A 144 -6.38 4.08 7.23
N ILE A 145 -5.53 4.45 6.26
CA ILE A 145 -4.07 4.57 6.43
C ILE A 145 -3.63 5.97 5.97
N PRO A 146 -3.23 6.87 6.89
CA PRO A 146 -3.35 6.81 8.35
C PRO A 146 -4.82 6.80 8.81
N VAL A 147 -5.05 6.42 10.06
CA VAL A 147 -6.40 6.40 10.64
C VAL A 147 -6.85 7.84 10.88
N LEU A 148 -7.70 8.34 10.00
CA LEU A 148 -8.31 9.66 10.09
C LEU A 148 -9.81 9.52 9.83
N PHE A 149 -10.65 9.87 10.82
CA PHE A 149 -12.10 9.81 10.69
C PHE A 149 -12.69 11.10 10.06
N ASP A 150 -12.14 11.45 8.90
CA ASP A 150 -12.65 12.52 8.05
C ASP A 150 -13.22 11.93 6.76
N ALA A 151 -14.50 12.17 6.48
CA ALA A 151 -15.19 11.58 5.34
C ALA A 151 -14.55 11.98 3.99
N LYS A 152 -14.08 13.23 3.88
CA LYS A 152 -13.44 13.74 2.68
C LYS A 152 -12.09 13.05 2.45
N TYR A 153 -11.32 12.86 3.52
CA TYR A 153 -10.05 12.14 3.48
C TYR A 153 -10.27 10.66 3.12
N ILE A 154 -11.25 9.99 3.71
CA ILE A 154 -11.60 8.60 3.40
C ILE A 154 -11.93 8.44 1.92
N VAL A 155 -12.77 9.33 1.36
CA VAL A 155 -13.11 9.32 -0.07
C VAL A 155 -11.88 9.60 -0.94
N TYR A 156 -11.07 10.60 -0.58
CA TYR A 156 -9.84 10.90 -1.29
C TYR A 156 -8.92 9.68 -1.36
N ARG A 157 -8.65 9.05 -0.24
CA ARG A 157 -7.76 7.86 -0.18
C ARG A 157 -8.33 6.69 -0.98
N PHE A 158 -9.64 6.43 -0.86
CA PHE A 158 -10.32 5.40 -1.64
C PHE A 158 -10.15 5.63 -3.15
N LEU A 159 -10.47 6.83 -3.62
CA LEU A 159 -10.36 7.19 -5.04
C LEU A 159 -8.92 7.16 -5.55
N SER A 160 -7.95 7.54 -4.70
CA SER A 160 -6.52 7.52 -5.04
C SER A 160 -6.02 6.12 -5.38
N PHE A 161 -6.46 5.12 -4.63
CA PHE A 161 -5.97 3.74 -4.77
C PHE A 161 -6.84 2.87 -5.69
N LEU A 162 -8.09 3.23 -5.90
CA LEU A 162 -9.04 2.42 -6.66
C LEU A 162 -8.56 2.04 -8.08
N PRO A 163 -8.03 2.95 -8.91
CA PRO A 163 -7.52 2.59 -10.23
C PRO A 163 -6.36 1.61 -10.16
N LEU A 164 -5.43 1.82 -9.23
CA LEU A 164 -4.27 0.98 -9.05
C LEU A 164 -4.68 -0.44 -8.63
N THR A 165 -5.50 -0.57 -7.59
CA THR A 165 -5.92 -1.88 -7.07
C THR A 165 -6.69 -2.70 -8.08
N PHE A 166 -7.50 -2.05 -8.94
CA PHE A 166 -8.15 -2.71 -10.08
C PHE A 166 -7.13 -3.27 -11.07
N ILE A 167 -6.11 -2.50 -11.43
CA ILE A 167 -5.06 -2.94 -12.35
C ILE A 167 -4.28 -4.11 -11.74
N LEU A 168 -3.90 -4.04 -10.46
CA LEU A 168 -3.19 -5.10 -9.77
C LEU A 168 -4.00 -6.41 -9.78
N CYS A 169 -5.26 -6.36 -9.35
CA CYS A 169 -6.14 -7.53 -9.32
C CYS A 169 -6.38 -8.09 -10.73
N TRP A 170 -6.59 -7.23 -11.74
CA TRP A 170 -6.79 -7.65 -13.13
C TRP A 170 -5.53 -8.29 -13.74
N VAL A 171 -4.37 -7.67 -13.59
CA VAL A 171 -3.09 -8.20 -14.08
C VAL A 171 -2.77 -9.52 -13.40
N TYR A 172 -2.93 -9.59 -12.08
CA TYR A 172 -2.71 -10.82 -11.33
C TYR A 172 -3.70 -11.94 -11.76
N TYR A 173 -4.98 -11.61 -11.92
CA TYR A 173 -5.97 -12.57 -12.43
C TYR A 173 -5.54 -13.18 -13.77
N LYS A 174 -5.00 -12.35 -14.68
CA LYS A 174 -4.58 -12.78 -16.03
C LYS A 174 -3.26 -13.53 -16.06
N LYS A 175 -2.28 -13.12 -15.27
CA LYS A 175 -0.89 -13.61 -15.36
C LYS A 175 -0.53 -14.64 -14.30
N ARG A 176 -1.25 -14.65 -13.19
CA ARG A 176 -0.96 -15.52 -12.03
C ARG A 176 0.53 -15.48 -11.65
N ASN A 177 1.13 -14.30 -11.67
CA ASN A 177 2.52 -14.05 -11.32
C ASN A 177 2.59 -12.86 -10.36
N PRO A 178 2.81 -13.09 -9.06
CA PRO A 178 2.79 -12.03 -8.05
C PRO A 178 4.04 -11.14 -8.07
N VAL A 179 5.20 -11.69 -8.44
CA VAL A 179 6.51 -11.04 -8.22
C VAL A 179 6.63 -9.67 -8.87
N PRO A 180 6.22 -9.44 -10.14
CA PRO A 180 6.30 -8.11 -10.73
C PRO A 180 5.44 -7.08 -10.00
N ILE A 181 4.28 -7.51 -9.45
CA ILE A 181 3.39 -6.65 -8.68
C ILE A 181 4.03 -6.33 -7.33
N MET A 182 4.45 -7.34 -6.58
CA MET A 182 5.08 -7.19 -5.26
C MET A 182 6.31 -6.28 -5.30
N VAL A 183 7.15 -6.42 -6.32
CA VAL A 183 8.33 -5.56 -6.47
C VAL A 183 7.92 -4.12 -6.80
N GLY A 184 6.99 -3.92 -7.72
CA GLY A 184 6.50 -2.58 -8.06
C GLY A 184 5.77 -1.90 -6.89
N HIS A 185 5.02 -2.68 -6.10
CA HIS A 185 4.36 -2.21 -4.89
C HIS A 185 5.40 -1.78 -3.83
N ALA A 186 6.40 -2.61 -3.57
CA ALA A 186 7.48 -2.22 -2.67
C ALA A 186 8.21 -0.94 -3.12
N ILE A 187 8.39 -0.72 -4.41
CA ILE A 187 9.03 0.49 -4.94
C ILE A 187 8.19 1.74 -4.65
N ILE A 188 6.87 1.71 -4.85
CA ILE A 188 6.02 2.88 -4.54
C ILE A 188 5.97 3.15 -3.03
N ASP A 189 6.00 2.12 -2.20
CA ASP A 189 6.07 2.26 -0.76
C ASP A 189 7.41 2.86 -0.29
N VAL A 190 8.54 2.46 -0.91
CA VAL A 190 9.84 3.12 -0.65
C VAL A 190 9.74 4.61 -0.96
N ALA A 191 9.13 5.00 -2.07
CA ALA A 191 8.94 6.43 -2.42
C ALA A 191 8.10 7.17 -1.36
N THR A 192 7.16 6.49 -0.71
CA THR A 192 6.35 7.06 0.37
C THR A 192 7.15 7.20 1.66
N VAL A 193 7.82 6.13 2.13
CA VAL A 193 8.52 6.17 3.43
C VAL A 193 9.83 6.95 3.38
N ILE A 194 10.41 7.18 2.21
CA ILE A 194 11.61 8.03 2.07
C ILE A 194 11.31 9.49 2.44
N GLN A 195 10.07 9.93 2.28
CA GLN A 195 9.63 11.25 2.71
C GLN A 195 9.61 11.36 4.23
N ILE A 196 9.18 10.31 4.94
CA ILE A 196 9.25 10.23 6.41
C ILE A 196 10.70 10.24 6.87
N LEU A 197 11.60 9.52 6.19
CA LEU A 197 13.03 9.55 6.50
C LEU A 197 13.60 10.96 6.31
N ALA A 198 13.25 11.63 5.24
CA ALA A 198 13.70 13.00 4.96
C ALA A 198 13.25 13.98 6.05
N THR A 199 11.96 13.98 6.40
CA THR A 199 11.42 14.85 7.47
C THR A 199 11.95 14.52 8.85
N SER A 200 12.28 13.23 9.10
CA SER A 200 12.87 12.79 10.36
C SER A 200 14.36 13.13 10.49
N SER A 201 15.07 13.35 9.37
CA SER A 201 16.52 13.60 9.34
C SER A 201 16.89 15.06 9.16
N VAL A 202 16.04 15.87 8.52
CA VAL A 202 16.32 17.28 8.20
C VAL A 202 15.45 18.19 9.05
N PRO A 203 16.04 18.94 10.01
CA PRO A 203 15.29 19.89 10.84
C PRO A 203 14.55 20.94 9.99
N GLY A 204 13.28 21.22 10.32
CA GLY A 204 12.46 22.21 9.64
C GLY A 204 11.89 21.79 8.29
N LEU A 205 12.27 20.61 7.76
CA LEU A 205 11.75 20.14 6.47
C LEU A 205 10.27 19.79 6.56
N TYR A 206 9.83 19.20 7.67
CA TYR A 206 8.42 18.85 7.87
C TYR A 206 7.52 20.08 7.80
N GLU A 207 7.86 21.14 8.55
CA GLU A 207 7.14 22.41 8.57
C GLU A 207 7.13 23.07 7.19
N THR A 208 8.25 23.03 6.48
CA THR A 208 8.37 23.54 5.12
C THR A 208 7.45 22.81 4.14
N MET A 209 7.43 21.47 4.20
CA MET A 209 6.57 20.65 3.32
C MET A 209 5.08 20.86 3.65
N CYS A 210 4.72 20.98 4.92
CA CYS A 210 3.34 21.28 5.32
C CYS A 210 2.86 22.67 4.89
N ALA A 211 3.75 23.65 4.80
CA ALA A 211 3.41 25.00 4.36
C ALA A 211 3.21 25.12 2.83
N MET A 212 3.70 24.16 2.06
CA MET A 212 3.58 24.13 0.59
C MET A 212 2.35 23.37 0.08
N GLY A 213 1.68 22.59 0.91
CA GLY A 213 0.49 21.78 0.59
C GLY A 213 -0.76 22.35 1.21
#